data_789bb43e6701ca0abae219bf190ad040
#
_entry.id   789bb43e6701ca0abae219bf190ad040
#
_cell.length_a   1.000
_cell.length_b   1.000
_cell.length_c   1.000
_cell.angle_alpha   90.00
_cell.angle_beta   90.00
_cell.angle_gamma   90.00
#
_symmetry.space_group_name_H-M   'P 1'
#
loop_
_entity.id
_entity.type
_entity.pdbx_description
1 polymer ?
#
loop_
_entity_poly.entity_id
_entity_poly.type
_entity_poly.pdbx_seq_one_letter_code
_entity_poly.pdbx_strand_id
1 'polypeptide(L)'
;DHAAVARWRRKKSLERTMDKRPDMFTKLELTDKTDLKLVEEINKERSRMKLTKPVECRKAVPEDMDEIMLIVRQARNYLRKHRVDQWQGEYPAEANFLPDINAGRCFVMTYGGAVAGFFCLGEEPEPDYDGITDGRWHGEGKYCTLHRAAVAAEFRGTGMSQKLMEALEWGSRGLGAE
;
A
#
# COMPACT_ATOMS: atom_id res chain seq x y z
N ASP A 1 -15.91 -11.94 26.78
CA ASP A 1 -15.18 -13.20 27.13
C ASP A 1 -13.68 -12.91 27.14
N HIS A 2 -13.08 -13.00 28.35
CA HIS A 2 -11.65 -12.71 28.56
C HIS A 2 -10.73 -13.68 27.78
N ALA A 3 -11.14 -14.93 27.63
CA ALA A 3 -10.37 -15.95 26.91
C ALA A 3 -10.30 -15.63 25.39
N ALA A 4 -11.41 -15.19 24.81
CA ALA A 4 -11.46 -14.77 23.41
C ALA A 4 -10.57 -13.54 23.15
N VAL A 5 -10.57 -12.57 24.06
CA VAL A 5 -9.70 -11.38 23.96
C VAL A 5 -8.23 -11.77 24.10
N ALA A 6 -7.88 -12.64 25.03
CA ALA A 6 -6.51 -13.13 25.21
C ALA A 6 -6.02 -13.88 23.96
N ARG A 7 -6.85 -14.77 23.41
CA ARG A 7 -6.57 -15.49 22.17
C ARG A 7 -6.37 -14.54 20.98
N TRP A 8 -7.25 -13.55 20.82
CA TRP A 8 -7.12 -12.54 19.78
C TRP A 8 -5.82 -11.73 19.90
N ARG A 9 -5.49 -11.27 21.13
CA ARG A 9 -4.23 -10.54 21.38
C ARG A 9 -3.00 -11.38 21.03
N ARG A 10 -3.02 -12.68 21.41
CA ARG A 10 -1.91 -13.58 21.08
C ARG A 10 -1.76 -13.79 19.59
N LYS A 11 -2.87 -14.01 18.87
CA LYS A 11 -2.89 -14.12 17.41
C LYS A 11 -2.29 -12.87 16.75
N LYS A 12 -2.74 -11.69 17.17
CA LYS A 12 -2.22 -10.41 16.63
C LYS A 12 -0.74 -10.16 16.97
N SER A 13 -0.27 -10.64 18.10
CA SER A 13 1.15 -10.59 18.45
C SER A 13 1.99 -11.47 17.52
N LEU A 14 1.57 -12.70 17.26
CA LEU A 14 2.24 -13.62 16.34
C LEU A 14 2.25 -13.04 14.91
N GLU A 15 1.10 -12.60 14.39
CA GLU A 15 1.03 -11.93 13.07
C GLU A 15 2.04 -10.79 12.94
N ARG A 16 2.07 -9.90 13.94
CA ARG A 16 2.99 -8.74 13.93
C ARG A 16 4.45 -9.17 13.95
N THR A 17 4.79 -10.22 14.70
CA THR A 17 6.16 -10.73 14.73
C THR A 17 6.54 -11.34 13.38
N MET A 18 5.65 -12.12 12.78
CA MET A 18 5.85 -12.68 11.43
C MET A 18 6.10 -11.59 10.38
N ASP A 19 5.39 -10.45 10.47
CA ASP A 19 5.49 -9.37 9.48
C ASP A 19 6.70 -8.46 9.70
N LYS A 20 6.93 -8.06 10.96
CA LYS A 20 7.94 -7.03 11.26
C LYS A 20 9.30 -7.60 11.64
N ARG A 21 9.34 -8.81 12.14
CA ARG A 21 10.55 -9.46 12.62
C ARG A 21 10.56 -10.95 12.27
N PRO A 22 10.57 -11.28 10.95
CA PRO A 22 10.62 -12.68 10.51
C PRO A 22 11.87 -13.39 11.01
N ASP A 23 12.98 -12.67 11.20
CA ASP A 23 14.21 -13.15 11.79
C ASP A 23 14.03 -13.64 13.24
N MET A 24 13.17 -12.97 14.02
CA MET A 24 12.83 -13.40 15.37
C MET A 24 11.80 -14.53 15.35
N PHE A 25 10.85 -14.47 14.45
CA PHE A 25 9.82 -15.49 14.35
C PHE A 25 10.39 -16.87 14.03
N THR A 26 11.38 -16.95 13.11
CA THR A 26 12.05 -18.22 12.76
C THR A 26 12.85 -18.80 13.92
N LYS A 27 13.28 -17.97 14.87
CA LYS A 27 14.02 -18.41 16.07
C LYS A 27 13.10 -18.75 17.26
N LEU A 28 11.78 -18.47 17.10
CA LEU A 28 10.81 -18.72 18.16
C LEU A 28 10.47 -20.21 18.22
N GLU A 29 10.84 -20.87 19.31
CA GLU A 29 10.45 -22.24 19.56
C GLU A 29 8.97 -22.27 20.01
N LEU A 30 8.06 -22.52 19.07
CA LEU A 30 6.63 -22.65 19.33
C LEU A 30 6.34 -24.05 19.88
N THR A 31 6.35 -24.19 21.21
CA THR A 31 6.05 -25.45 21.90
C THR A 31 4.58 -25.56 22.33
N ASP A 32 3.90 -24.42 22.46
CA ASP A 32 2.48 -24.38 22.86
C ASP A 32 1.58 -24.76 21.67
N LYS A 33 0.75 -25.78 21.87
CA LYS A 33 -0.24 -26.25 20.89
C LYS A 33 -1.22 -25.15 20.46
N THR A 34 -1.51 -24.19 21.34
CA THR A 34 -2.38 -23.05 21.05
C THR A 34 -1.71 -22.11 20.05
N ASP A 35 -0.44 -21.78 20.25
CA ASP A 35 0.34 -20.95 19.35
C ASP A 35 0.51 -21.58 17.97
N LEU A 36 0.78 -22.89 17.91
CA LEU A 36 0.87 -23.65 16.67
C LEU A 36 -0.44 -23.56 15.87
N LYS A 37 -1.60 -23.75 16.53
CA LYS A 37 -2.92 -23.59 15.89
C LYS A 37 -3.15 -22.15 15.41
N LEU A 38 -2.75 -21.15 16.19
CA LEU A 38 -2.87 -19.74 15.78
C LEU A 38 -2.01 -19.43 14.55
N VAL A 39 -0.79 -19.95 14.49
CA VAL A 39 0.10 -19.80 13.32
C VAL A 39 -0.50 -20.50 12.09
N GLU A 40 -1.06 -21.68 12.26
CA GLU A 40 -1.75 -22.38 11.17
C GLU A 40 -2.96 -21.58 10.64
N GLU A 41 -3.78 -21.03 11.55
CA GLU A 41 -4.89 -20.14 11.18
C GLU A 41 -4.41 -18.90 10.43
N ILE A 42 -3.35 -18.23 10.92
CA ILE A 42 -2.75 -17.06 10.28
C ILE A 42 -2.28 -17.42 8.85
N ASN A 43 -1.56 -18.53 8.70
CA ASN A 43 -1.07 -18.98 7.40
C ASN A 43 -2.22 -19.35 6.45
N LYS A 44 -3.28 -19.96 6.95
CA LYS A 44 -4.48 -20.29 6.16
C LYS A 44 -5.22 -19.04 5.73
N GLU A 45 -5.37 -18.05 6.60
CA GLU A 45 -5.95 -16.74 6.26
C GLU A 45 -5.11 -16.01 5.22
N ARG A 46 -3.79 -15.97 5.41
CA ARG A 46 -2.85 -15.40 4.42
C ARG A 46 -2.91 -16.11 3.07
N SER A 47 -3.02 -17.43 3.07
CA SER A 47 -3.14 -18.20 1.83
C SER A 47 -4.46 -17.92 1.10
N ARG A 48 -5.55 -17.69 1.84
CA ARG A 48 -6.84 -17.28 1.25
C ARG A 48 -6.83 -15.85 0.71
N MET A 49 -5.98 -14.98 1.27
CA MET A 49 -5.83 -13.60 0.87
C MET A 49 -4.77 -13.38 -0.23
N LYS A 50 -4.06 -14.45 -0.66
CA LYS A 50 -3.10 -14.35 -1.76
C LYS A 50 -3.80 -14.00 -3.06
N LEU A 51 -3.21 -13.10 -3.80
CA LEU A 51 -3.61 -12.80 -5.17
C LEU A 51 -3.36 -14.04 -6.04
N THR A 52 -4.41 -14.63 -6.58
CA THR A 52 -4.37 -15.86 -7.40
C THR A 52 -4.45 -15.57 -8.89
N LYS A 53 -4.81 -14.33 -9.26
CA LYS A 53 -4.86 -13.84 -10.63
C LYS A 53 -3.73 -12.83 -10.86
N PRO A 54 -3.36 -12.56 -12.10
CA PRO A 54 -2.45 -11.48 -12.42
C PRO A 54 -2.98 -10.15 -11.92
N VAL A 55 -2.07 -9.32 -11.42
CA VAL A 55 -2.30 -7.90 -11.15
C VAL A 55 -1.76 -7.14 -12.35
N GLU A 56 -2.60 -6.34 -12.96
CA GLU A 56 -2.22 -5.50 -14.08
C GLU A 56 -2.06 -4.05 -13.62
N CYS A 57 -1.11 -3.33 -14.23
CA CYS A 57 -0.94 -1.91 -14.03
C CYS A 57 -1.12 -1.19 -15.38
N ARG A 58 -1.94 -0.16 -15.39
CA ARG A 58 -2.15 0.69 -16.56
C ARG A 58 -2.29 2.15 -16.17
N LYS A 59 -2.13 3.04 -17.14
CA LYS A 59 -2.50 4.45 -16.94
C LYS A 59 -3.99 4.53 -16.62
N ALA A 60 -4.31 5.40 -15.66
CA ALA A 60 -5.69 5.71 -15.33
C ALA A 60 -6.35 6.50 -16.47
N VAL A 61 -7.64 6.29 -16.62
CA VAL A 61 -8.52 7.05 -17.51
C VAL A 61 -9.58 7.78 -16.69
N PRO A 62 -10.26 8.81 -17.23
CA PRO A 62 -11.29 9.54 -16.46
C PRO A 62 -12.38 8.65 -15.88
N GLU A 63 -12.70 7.55 -16.53
CA GLU A 63 -13.72 6.57 -16.11
C GLU A 63 -13.34 5.83 -14.82
N ASP A 64 -12.06 5.80 -14.45
CA ASP A 64 -11.58 5.19 -13.20
C ASP A 64 -11.82 6.10 -11.97
N MET A 65 -12.24 7.35 -12.17
CA MET A 65 -12.32 8.35 -11.10
C MET A 65 -13.18 7.90 -9.93
N ASP A 66 -14.34 7.32 -10.18
CA ASP A 66 -15.26 6.86 -9.13
C ASP A 66 -14.61 5.80 -8.23
N GLU A 67 -13.88 4.85 -8.83
CA GLU A 67 -13.18 3.79 -8.12
C GLU A 67 -11.97 4.35 -7.35
N ILE A 68 -11.21 5.27 -7.95
CA ILE A 68 -10.11 5.99 -7.29
C ILE A 68 -10.64 6.73 -6.05
N MET A 69 -11.73 7.48 -6.19
CA MET A 69 -12.32 8.24 -5.08
C MET A 69 -12.95 7.34 -4.01
N LEU A 70 -13.45 6.16 -4.38
CA LEU A 70 -13.86 5.14 -3.42
C LEU A 70 -12.66 4.69 -2.57
N ILE A 71 -11.53 4.38 -3.19
CA ILE A 71 -10.30 3.99 -2.50
C ILE A 71 -9.78 5.12 -1.61
N VAL A 72 -9.82 6.37 -2.07
CA VAL A 72 -9.48 7.54 -1.25
C VAL A 72 -10.35 7.61 0.01
N ARG A 73 -11.67 7.44 -0.10
CA ARG A 73 -12.59 7.42 1.06
C ARG A 73 -12.24 6.29 2.03
N GLN A 74 -11.92 5.11 1.52
CA GLN A 74 -11.49 3.97 2.33
C GLN A 74 -10.15 4.24 3.04
N ALA A 75 -9.20 4.90 2.36
CA ALA A 75 -7.92 5.28 2.91
C ALA A 75 -8.07 6.34 4.02
N ARG A 76 -8.88 7.39 3.80
CA ARG A 76 -9.21 8.40 4.83
C ARG A 76 -9.78 7.78 6.09
N ASN A 77 -10.73 6.86 5.95
CA ASN A 77 -11.34 6.17 7.08
C ASN A 77 -10.32 5.31 7.84
N TYR A 78 -9.43 4.64 7.11
CA TYR A 78 -8.35 3.85 7.71
C TYR A 78 -7.38 4.73 8.49
N LEU A 79 -6.90 5.82 7.91
CA LEU A 79 -5.98 6.77 8.52
C LEU A 79 -6.58 7.38 9.79
N ARG A 80 -7.85 7.85 9.72
CA ARG A 80 -8.59 8.39 10.88
C ARG A 80 -8.68 7.40 12.02
N LYS A 81 -9.00 6.13 11.73
CA LYS A 81 -9.06 5.06 12.73
C LYS A 81 -7.71 4.83 13.42
N HIS A 82 -6.61 5.09 12.72
CA HIS A 82 -5.26 4.94 13.23
C HIS A 82 -4.68 6.26 13.77
N ARG A 83 -5.48 7.33 13.87
CA ARG A 83 -5.09 8.66 14.36
C ARG A 83 -3.96 9.28 13.53
N VAL A 84 -3.96 9.03 12.24
CA VAL A 84 -3.05 9.66 11.27
C VAL A 84 -3.81 10.79 10.60
N ASP A 85 -3.27 12.00 10.68
CA ASP A 85 -3.91 13.25 10.17
C ASP A 85 -3.61 13.50 8.67
N GLN A 86 -3.31 12.47 7.93
CA GLN A 86 -3.13 12.56 6.48
C GLN A 86 -4.48 12.42 5.77
N TRP A 87 -4.72 13.25 4.76
CA TRP A 87 -5.93 13.24 3.93
C TRP A 87 -7.25 13.49 4.67
N GLN A 88 -7.22 14.12 5.84
CA GLN A 88 -8.43 14.35 6.64
C GLN A 88 -9.23 15.60 6.21
N GLY A 89 -8.67 16.48 5.37
CA GLY A 89 -9.33 17.62 4.77
C GLY A 89 -9.94 17.30 3.41
N GLU A 90 -9.99 18.29 2.53
CA GLU A 90 -10.53 18.17 1.16
C GLU A 90 -9.57 17.42 0.23
N TYR A 91 -8.26 17.49 0.49
CA TYR A 91 -7.23 16.79 -0.29
C TYR A 91 -7.13 15.31 0.09
N PRO A 92 -6.93 14.40 -0.89
CA PRO A 92 -7.06 14.62 -2.32
C PRO A 92 -8.53 14.58 -2.78
N ALA A 93 -8.88 15.42 -3.74
CA ALA A 93 -10.18 15.46 -4.41
C ALA A 93 -10.02 15.10 -5.90
N GLU A 94 -11.12 14.91 -6.62
CA GLU A 94 -11.10 14.63 -8.06
C GLU A 94 -10.27 15.63 -8.85
N ALA A 95 -10.37 16.93 -8.51
CA ALA A 95 -9.59 17.99 -9.13
C ALA A 95 -8.07 17.81 -9.03
N ASN A 96 -7.59 17.01 -8.07
CA ASN A 96 -6.18 16.70 -7.92
C ASN A 96 -5.74 15.52 -8.80
N PHE A 97 -6.67 14.65 -9.20
CA PHE A 97 -6.37 13.49 -10.04
C PHE A 97 -6.49 13.79 -11.53
N LEU A 98 -7.47 14.62 -11.93
CA LEU A 98 -7.70 14.91 -13.35
C LEU A 98 -6.46 15.40 -14.11
N PRO A 99 -5.66 16.33 -13.59
CA PRO A 99 -4.41 16.76 -14.28
C PRO A 99 -3.43 15.61 -14.46
N ASP A 100 -3.29 14.72 -13.46
CA ASP A 100 -2.37 13.60 -13.56
C ASP A 100 -2.87 12.51 -14.48
N ILE A 101 -4.19 12.25 -14.51
CA ILE A 101 -4.81 11.33 -15.48
C ILE A 101 -4.58 11.86 -16.90
N ASN A 102 -4.86 13.12 -17.15
CA ASN A 102 -4.71 13.74 -18.47
C ASN A 102 -3.24 13.76 -18.94
N ALA A 103 -2.31 13.92 -18.01
CA ALA A 103 -0.87 13.88 -18.28
C ALA A 103 -0.31 12.44 -18.32
N GLY A 104 -1.12 11.42 -18.05
CA GLY A 104 -0.70 10.01 -18.02
C GLY A 104 0.24 9.68 -16.88
N ARG A 105 0.19 10.44 -15.77
CA ARG A 105 0.98 10.27 -14.55
C ARG A 105 0.23 9.55 -13.43
N CYS A 106 -1.09 9.34 -13.57
CA CYS A 106 -1.88 8.52 -12.68
C CYS A 106 -1.99 7.09 -13.22
N PHE A 107 -1.79 6.11 -12.35
CA PHE A 107 -1.83 4.69 -12.70
C PHE A 107 -2.82 3.96 -11.79
N VAL A 108 -3.49 2.96 -12.33
CA VAL A 108 -4.35 2.06 -11.57
C VAL A 108 -3.81 0.63 -11.61
N MET A 109 -3.90 -0.03 -10.46
CA MET A 109 -3.67 -1.46 -10.33
C MET A 109 -5.02 -2.16 -10.45
N THR A 110 -5.15 -3.11 -11.37
CA THR A 110 -6.40 -3.87 -11.55
C THR A 110 -6.22 -5.34 -11.16
N TYR A 111 -7.28 -5.91 -10.61
CA TYR A 111 -7.34 -7.31 -10.24
C TYR A 111 -8.73 -7.89 -10.55
N GLY A 112 -8.77 -8.83 -11.49
CA GLY A 112 -10.04 -9.40 -11.93
C GLY A 112 -11.00 -8.39 -12.58
N GLY A 113 -10.47 -7.31 -13.15
CA GLY A 113 -11.22 -6.26 -13.83
C GLY A 113 -11.62 -5.07 -12.94
N ALA A 114 -11.45 -5.16 -11.61
CA ALA A 114 -11.73 -4.06 -10.69
C ALA A 114 -10.46 -3.29 -10.34
N VAL A 115 -10.57 -1.98 -10.04
CA VAL A 115 -9.45 -1.17 -9.55
C VAL A 115 -9.13 -1.55 -8.10
N ALA A 116 -7.95 -2.11 -7.88
CA ALA A 116 -7.48 -2.59 -6.60
C ALA A 116 -6.55 -1.60 -5.87
N GLY A 117 -6.07 -0.60 -6.57
CA GLY A 117 -5.20 0.45 -6.03
C GLY A 117 -4.82 1.44 -7.11
N PHE A 118 -4.20 2.52 -6.69
CA PHE A 118 -3.70 3.56 -7.60
C PHE A 118 -2.45 4.22 -7.03
N PHE A 119 -1.71 4.90 -7.91
CA PHE A 119 -0.64 5.83 -7.56
C PHE A 119 -0.48 6.91 -8.61
N CYS A 120 0.04 8.07 -8.21
CA CYS A 120 0.42 9.15 -9.10
C CYS A 120 1.93 9.41 -9.00
N LEU A 121 2.59 9.66 -10.13
CA LEU A 121 4.00 10.02 -10.21
C LEU A 121 4.14 11.50 -10.56
N GLY A 122 4.95 12.23 -9.78
CA GLY A 122 5.43 13.56 -10.11
C GLY A 122 6.77 13.46 -10.84
N GLU A 123 6.93 14.20 -11.91
CA GLU A 123 8.18 14.28 -12.70
C GLU A 123 8.96 15.56 -12.40
N GLU A 124 8.34 16.53 -11.74
CA GLU A 124 8.95 17.82 -11.43
C GLU A 124 9.69 17.75 -10.09
N PRO A 125 10.80 18.52 -9.96
CA PRO A 125 11.47 18.66 -8.69
C PRO A 125 10.50 19.13 -7.60
N GLU A 126 10.52 18.48 -6.44
CA GLU A 126 9.76 18.90 -5.28
C GLU A 126 10.52 19.98 -4.54
N PRO A 127 9.98 21.21 -4.42
CA PRO A 127 10.67 22.31 -3.76
C PRO A 127 11.06 22.00 -2.32
N ASP A 128 10.27 21.15 -1.63
CA ASP A 128 10.54 20.75 -0.25
C ASP A 128 11.83 19.91 -0.14
N TYR A 129 12.32 19.34 -1.23
CA TYR A 129 13.54 18.54 -1.24
C TYR A 129 14.82 19.38 -1.39
N ASP A 130 14.70 20.64 -1.81
CA ASP A 130 15.83 21.57 -1.90
C ASP A 130 16.31 21.99 -0.48
N GLY A 131 15.46 21.81 0.53
CA GLY A 131 15.73 22.17 1.92
C GLY A 131 16.35 21.05 2.77
N ILE A 132 16.88 19.97 2.19
CA ILE A 132 17.51 18.90 2.96
C ILE A 132 18.77 19.44 3.66
N THR A 133 18.72 19.50 5.00
CA THR A 133 19.81 20.00 5.85
C THR A 133 20.60 18.89 6.53
N ASP A 134 20.05 17.68 6.61
CA ASP A 134 20.70 16.50 7.18
C ASP A 134 20.66 15.35 6.16
N GLY A 135 21.84 14.97 5.67
CA GLY A 135 22.00 14.00 4.60
C GLY A 135 22.19 14.63 3.21
N ARG A 136 22.16 13.80 2.18
CA ARG A 136 22.31 14.19 0.78
C ARG A 136 21.62 13.16 -0.12
N TRP A 137 21.24 13.57 -1.31
CA TRP A 137 20.83 12.66 -2.38
C TRP A 137 21.99 11.74 -2.77
N HIS A 138 21.70 10.47 -3.06
CA HIS A 138 22.69 9.49 -3.49
C HIS A 138 22.96 9.51 -4.99
N GLY A 139 22.14 10.22 -5.77
CA GLY A 139 22.26 10.35 -7.23
C GLY A 139 21.97 11.77 -7.68
N GLU A 140 22.45 12.12 -8.87
CA GLU A 140 22.19 13.39 -9.57
C GLU A 140 21.25 13.18 -10.77
N GLY A 141 20.76 11.96 -10.97
CA GLY A 141 19.90 11.59 -12.09
C GLY A 141 18.46 12.10 -11.94
N LYS A 142 17.69 11.94 -13.03
CA LYS A 142 16.26 12.24 -13.02
C LYS A 142 15.54 11.32 -12.04
N TYR A 143 14.71 11.88 -11.19
CA TYR A 143 13.88 11.14 -10.24
C TYR A 143 12.39 11.41 -10.45
N CYS A 144 11.56 10.52 -9.94
CA CYS A 144 10.13 10.72 -9.84
C CYS A 144 9.72 10.70 -8.37
N THR A 145 8.71 11.49 -8.04
CA THR A 145 8.10 11.52 -6.72
C THR A 145 6.81 10.72 -6.69
N LEU A 146 6.60 9.98 -5.61
CA LEU A 146 5.35 9.26 -5.40
C LEU A 146 4.33 10.18 -4.73
N HIS A 147 3.28 10.52 -5.44
CA HIS A 147 2.14 11.22 -4.90
C HIS A 147 0.93 10.29 -4.82
N ARG A 148 0.08 10.47 -3.80
CA ARG A 148 -1.25 9.87 -3.73
C ARG A 148 -1.32 8.39 -4.10
N ALA A 149 -0.74 7.52 -3.27
CA ALA A 149 -0.86 6.08 -3.45
C ALA A 149 -1.81 5.47 -2.43
N ALA A 150 -2.66 4.56 -2.86
CA ALA A 150 -3.51 3.78 -1.97
C ALA A 150 -3.93 2.43 -2.59
N VAL A 151 -4.23 1.48 -1.69
CA VAL A 151 -4.76 0.16 -2.02
C VAL A 151 -6.17 0.04 -1.45
N ALA A 152 -7.11 -0.48 -2.23
CA ALA A 152 -8.48 -0.73 -1.80
C ALA A 152 -8.53 -1.63 -0.57
N ALA A 153 -9.53 -1.41 0.29
CA ALA A 153 -9.59 -2.02 1.62
C ALA A 153 -9.57 -3.56 1.58
N GLU A 154 -10.24 -4.16 0.61
CA GLU A 154 -10.33 -5.60 0.40
C GLU A 154 -9.00 -6.25 -0.02
N PHE A 155 -8.08 -5.46 -0.57
CA PHE A 155 -6.76 -5.95 -1.00
C PHE A 155 -5.64 -5.68 0.02
N ARG A 156 -5.95 -5.09 1.17
CA ARG A 156 -4.95 -4.89 2.23
C ARG A 156 -4.50 -6.22 2.81
N GLY A 157 -3.20 -6.39 2.93
CA GLY A 157 -2.61 -7.64 3.44
C GLY A 157 -2.53 -8.79 2.43
N THR A 158 -2.95 -8.58 1.17
CA THR A 158 -2.89 -9.60 0.10
C THR A 158 -1.57 -9.62 -0.67
N GLY A 159 -0.68 -8.66 -0.43
CA GLY A 159 0.51 -8.39 -1.25
C GLY A 159 0.30 -7.33 -2.33
N MET A 160 -0.90 -6.75 -2.45
CA MET A 160 -1.20 -5.72 -3.45
C MET A 160 -0.30 -4.49 -3.31
N SER A 161 0.03 -4.07 -2.08
CA SER A 161 0.94 -2.94 -1.86
C SER A 161 2.34 -3.20 -2.40
N GLN A 162 2.84 -4.45 -2.30
CA GLN A 162 4.11 -4.83 -2.90
C GLN A 162 4.04 -4.75 -4.43
N LYS A 163 2.95 -5.25 -5.03
CA LYS A 163 2.72 -5.15 -6.47
C LYS A 163 2.62 -3.69 -6.95
N LEU A 164 2.03 -2.82 -6.14
CA LEU A 164 1.98 -1.40 -6.42
C LEU A 164 3.39 -0.78 -6.44
N MET A 165 4.25 -1.13 -5.47
CA MET A 165 5.64 -0.64 -5.44
C MET A 165 6.46 -1.15 -6.64
N GLU A 166 6.30 -2.44 -7.01
CA GLU A 166 6.93 -3.00 -8.21
C GLU A 166 6.49 -2.25 -9.49
N ALA A 167 5.18 -1.94 -9.60
CA ALA A 167 4.64 -1.19 -10.72
C ALA A 167 5.11 0.28 -10.74
N LEU A 168 5.28 0.89 -9.57
CA LEU A 168 5.81 2.24 -9.41
C LEU A 168 7.25 2.33 -9.94
N GLU A 169 8.13 1.39 -9.55
CA GLU A 169 9.51 1.33 -10.05
C GLU A 169 9.54 1.17 -11.59
N TRP A 170 8.66 0.34 -12.13
CA TRP A 170 8.53 0.20 -13.57
C TRP A 170 8.04 1.49 -14.24
N GLY A 171 7.01 2.13 -13.68
CA GLY A 171 6.45 3.38 -14.18
C GLY A 171 7.46 4.53 -14.16
N SER A 172 8.23 4.68 -13.07
CA SER A 172 9.24 5.72 -12.94
C SER A 172 10.37 5.58 -13.96
N ARG A 173 10.83 4.35 -14.22
CA ARG A 173 11.82 4.07 -15.28
C ARG A 173 11.26 4.41 -16.66
N GLY A 174 9.97 4.17 -16.91
CA GLY A 174 9.29 4.57 -18.15
C GLY A 174 9.24 6.08 -18.36
N LEU A 175 9.34 6.88 -17.30
CA LEU A 175 9.46 8.33 -17.31
C LEU A 175 10.93 8.81 -17.33
N GLY A 176 11.89 7.88 -17.37
CA GLY A 176 13.33 8.16 -17.45
C GLY A 176 13.98 8.46 -16.12
N ALA A 177 13.37 8.07 -14.98
CA ALA A 177 14.04 8.08 -13.67
C ALA A 177 15.07 6.95 -13.59
N GLU A 178 16.20 7.22 -12.90
CA GLU A 178 17.31 6.29 -12.67
C GLU A 178 17.20 5.55 -11.34
#